data_8f6cf9265f217602d1e251a6c4f9a79e
#
_entry.id   8f6cf9265f217602d1e251a6c4f9a79e
#
_cell.length_a   1.000
_cell.length_b   1.000
_cell.length_c   1.000
_cell.angle_alpha   90.00
_cell.angle_beta   90.00
_cell.angle_gamma   90.00
#
_symmetry.space_group_name_H-M   'P 1'
#
loop_
_entity.id
_entity.type
_entity.pdbx_description
1 polymer ?
#
loop_
_entity_poly.entity_id
_entity_poly.type
_entity_poly.pdbx_seq_one_letter_code
_entity_poly.pdbx_strand_id
1 'polypeptide(L)'
;EIGYIVNDCELIKKEENPTIRLNSKELKYYESKKTLVFFTRFLILLLSIFLVYVFYVNLFFPLLISVFLILITYTIYNNIRNNFNLPLYSLLVYFRYFIIFILIEKSLILAFFLYLIYPFCATLEFSTKKRFKTSYFMKFKNFDRFRSFYYFLLLILAVFLYFFSNLVYVDLFIYLSFYFFIYRLLSYVFLSKLIRSEE
;
A
#
# COMPACT_ATOMS: atom_id res chain seq x y z
N GLU A 1 -5.79 -9.43 3.49
CA GLU A 1 -7.06 -9.74 2.84
C GLU A 1 -8.29 -9.45 3.74
N ILE A 2 -8.30 -9.86 5.03
CA ILE A 2 -9.46 -9.68 5.93
C ILE A 2 -9.97 -8.22 5.93
N GLY A 3 -9.07 -7.25 6.03
CA GLY A 3 -9.44 -5.83 5.99
C GLY A 3 -10.11 -5.39 4.69
N TYR A 4 -9.70 -5.94 3.54
CA TYR A 4 -10.35 -5.70 2.24
C TYR A 4 -11.74 -6.32 2.19
N ILE A 5 -11.89 -7.56 2.65
CA ILE A 5 -13.19 -8.24 2.69
C ILE A 5 -14.17 -7.42 3.53
N VAL A 6 -13.76 -6.95 4.71
CA VAL A 6 -14.60 -6.09 5.55
C VAL A 6 -14.96 -4.79 4.82
N ASN A 7 -13.98 -4.15 4.16
CA ASN A 7 -14.23 -2.91 3.41
C ASN A 7 -15.20 -3.13 2.24
N ASP A 8 -14.97 -4.16 1.43
CA ASP A 8 -15.68 -4.36 0.16
C ASP A 8 -17.02 -5.13 0.32
N CYS A 9 -17.27 -5.78 1.47
CA CYS A 9 -18.51 -6.53 1.71
C CYS A 9 -19.39 -5.94 2.82
N GLU A 10 -18.81 -5.35 3.87
CA GLU A 10 -19.58 -4.88 5.03
C GLU A 10 -19.72 -3.36 5.05
N LEU A 11 -18.63 -2.63 4.83
CA LEU A 11 -18.65 -1.17 4.94
C LEU A 11 -19.34 -0.52 3.76
N ILE A 12 -19.29 -1.13 2.59
CA ILE A 12 -20.01 -0.71 1.39
C ILE A 12 -21.52 -0.56 1.64
N LYS A 13 -22.09 -1.38 2.53
CA LYS A 13 -23.52 -1.32 2.91
C LYS A 13 -23.88 -0.07 3.72
N LYS A 14 -22.88 0.63 4.24
CA LYS A 14 -23.05 1.84 5.08
C LYS A 14 -22.66 3.13 4.35
N GLU A 15 -22.14 3.04 3.14
CA GLU A 15 -21.73 4.20 2.35
C GLU A 15 -22.87 4.71 1.48
N GLU A 16 -23.08 6.03 1.45
CA GLU A 16 -24.08 6.67 0.58
C GLU A 16 -23.75 6.50 -0.92
N ASN A 17 -22.45 6.55 -1.26
CA ASN A 17 -21.93 6.36 -2.63
C ASN A 17 -20.82 5.32 -2.63
N PRO A 18 -21.17 4.02 -2.54
CA PRO A 18 -20.18 2.96 -2.45
C PRO A 18 -19.45 2.73 -3.76
N THR A 19 -18.14 2.51 -3.69
CA THR A 19 -17.36 2.02 -4.82
C THR A 19 -17.48 0.50 -4.88
N ILE A 20 -18.42 0.00 -5.69
CA ILE A 20 -18.68 -1.44 -5.82
C ILE A 20 -17.55 -2.07 -6.64
N ARG A 21 -16.80 -2.99 -6.03
CA ARG A 21 -15.71 -3.74 -6.68
C ARG A 21 -16.10 -5.19 -6.96
N LEU A 22 -17.02 -5.70 -6.17
CA LEU A 22 -17.50 -7.07 -6.27
C LEU A 22 -18.76 -7.13 -7.13
N ASN A 23 -18.88 -8.17 -7.91
CA ASN A 23 -20.10 -8.43 -8.68
C ASN A 23 -21.21 -9.02 -7.77
N SER A 24 -22.43 -9.06 -8.27
CA SER A 24 -23.60 -9.55 -7.51
C SER A 24 -23.50 -11.03 -7.11
N LYS A 25 -22.79 -11.85 -7.88
CA LYS A 25 -22.58 -13.27 -7.58
C LYS A 25 -21.58 -13.44 -6.41
N GLU A 26 -20.53 -12.65 -6.41
CA GLU A 26 -19.50 -12.64 -5.34
C GLU A 26 -20.08 -12.15 -4.02
N LEU A 27 -20.93 -11.11 -4.05
CA LEU A 27 -21.62 -10.63 -2.85
C LEU A 27 -22.59 -11.66 -2.29
N LYS A 28 -23.39 -12.32 -3.12
CA LYS A 28 -24.28 -13.42 -2.69
C LYS A 28 -23.50 -14.60 -2.12
N TYR A 29 -22.38 -14.99 -2.73
CA TYR A 29 -21.49 -16.02 -2.18
C TYR A 29 -20.96 -15.64 -0.80
N TYR A 30 -20.47 -14.40 -0.65
CA TYR A 30 -20.01 -13.89 0.63
C TYR A 30 -21.12 -13.93 1.69
N GLU A 31 -22.32 -13.43 1.39
CA GLU A 31 -23.44 -13.41 2.34
C GLU A 31 -23.87 -14.82 2.78
N SER A 32 -23.85 -15.78 1.87
CA SER A 32 -24.21 -17.18 2.19
C SER A 32 -23.12 -17.91 2.97
N LYS A 33 -21.83 -17.55 2.81
CA LYS A 33 -20.68 -18.27 3.39
C LYS A 33 -19.73 -17.39 4.19
N LYS A 34 -20.21 -16.28 4.76
CA LYS A 34 -19.43 -15.30 5.48
C LYS A 34 -18.49 -15.94 6.53
N THR A 35 -19.01 -16.80 7.41
CA THR A 35 -18.23 -17.47 8.43
C THR A 35 -17.13 -18.33 7.85
N LEU A 36 -17.39 -19.07 6.79
CA LEU A 36 -16.41 -19.90 6.11
C LEU A 36 -15.29 -19.06 5.48
N VAL A 37 -15.65 -17.92 4.87
CA VAL A 37 -14.68 -16.99 4.26
C VAL A 37 -13.71 -16.45 5.32
N PHE A 38 -14.20 -15.99 6.47
CA PHE A 38 -13.33 -15.51 7.54
C PHE A 38 -12.52 -16.64 8.18
N PHE A 39 -13.13 -17.80 8.41
CA PHE A 39 -12.45 -18.95 8.99
C PHE A 39 -11.27 -19.40 8.11
N THR A 40 -11.49 -19.54 6.80
CA THR A 40 -10.41 -19.95 5.88
C THR A 40 -9.25 -18.94 5.85
N ARG A 41 -9.53 -17.62 5.89
CA ARG A 41 -8.49 -16.58 5.92
C ARG A 41 -7.71 -16.60 7.23
N PHE A 42 -8.41 -16.81 8.35
CA PHE A 42 -7.77 -16.93 9.66
C PHE A 42 -6.91 -18.19 9.75
N LEU A 43 -7.39 -19.31 9.23
CA LEU A 43 -6.63 -20.56 9.20
C LEU A 43 -5.35 -20.42 8.35
N ILE A 44 -5.43 -19.80 7.17
CA ILE A 44 -4.26 -19.52 6.33
C ILE A 44 -3.26 -18.63 7.07
N LEU A 45 -3.73 -17.61 7.80
CA LEU A 45 -2.88 -16.74 8.60
C LEU A 45 -2.15 -17.52 9.70
N LEU A 46 -2.88 -18.36 10.46
CA LEU A 46 -2.29 -19.19 11.51
C LEU A 46 -1.27 -20.18 10.95
N LEU A 47 -1.59 -20.82 9.83
CA LEU A 47 -0.68 -21.73 9.15
C LEU A 47 0.61 -21.03 8.70
N SER A 48 0.47 -19.82 8.13
CA SER A 48 1.63 -19.03 7.71
C SER A 48 2.53 -18.64 8.90
N ILE A 49 1.92 -18.22 10.03
CA ILE A 49 2.66 -17.91 11.26
C ILE A 49 3.36 -19.15 11.81
N PHE A 50 2.69 -20.30 11.81
CA PHE A 50 3.26 -21.58 12.25
C PHE A 50 4.44 -22.01 11.37
N LEU A 51 4.33 -21.92 10.04
CA LEU A 51 5.43 -22.24 9.13
C LEU A 51 6.64 -21.33 9.37
N VAL A 52 6.44 -20.02 9.57
CA VAL A 52 7.53 -19.12 9.90
C VAL A 52 8.16 -19.47 11.26
N TYR A 53 7.37 -19.84 12.26
CA TYR A 53 7.89 -20.29 13.55
C TYR A 53 8.79 -21.54 13.40
N VAL A 54 8.37 -22.52 12.58
CA VAL A 54 9.12 -23.77 12.40
C VAL A 54 10.41 -23.57 11.59
N PHE A 55 10.34 -22.80 10.49
CA PHE A 55 11.47 -22.70 9.56
C PHE A 55 12.35 -21.47 9.77
N TYR A 56 11.79 -20.38 10.36
CA TYR A 56 12.44 -19.07 10.46
C TYR A 56 12.16 -18.41 11.81
N VAL A 57 12.54 -19.02 12.91
CA VAL A 57 12.22 -18.58 14.28
C VAL A 57 12.60 -17.10 14.52
N ASN A 58 13.68 -16.62 13.91
CA ASN A 58 14.11 -15.21 14.03
C ASN A 58 13.13 -14.22 13.40
N LEU A 59 12.31 -14.66 12.44
CA LEU A 59 11.31 -13.83 11.78
C LEU A 59 9.94 -13.91 12.45
N PHE A 60 9.77 -14.80 13.43
CA PHE A 60 8.48 -15.03 14.07
C PHE A 60 7.93 -13.78 14.77
N PHE A 61 8.72 -13.14 15.64
CA PHE A 61 8.30 -11.92 16.33
C PHE A 61 8.08 -10.73 15.38
N PRO A 62 8.99 -10.43 14.44
CA PRO A 62 8.73 -9.41 13.40
C PRO A 62 7.43 -9.67 12.64
N LEU A 63 7.13 -10.91 12.28
CA LEU A 63 5.88 -11.25 11.59
C LEU A 63 4.66 -11.03 12.47
N LEU A 64 4.66 -11.48 13.72
CA LEU A 64 3.56 -11.26 14.66
C LEU A 64 3.25 -9.77 14.84
N ILE A 65 4.29 -8.97 15.10
CA ILE A 65 4.16 -7.51 15.25
C ILE A 65 3.58 -6.90 13.97
N SER A 66 4.07 -7.33 12.80
CA SER A 66 3.59 -6.84 11.51
C SER A 66 2.11 -7.12 11.29
N VAL A 67 1.68 -8.36 11.55
CA VAL A 67 0.26 -8.76 11.45
C VAL A 67 -0.60 -7.94 12.38
N PHE A 68 -0.18 -7.77 13.63
CA PHE A 68 -0.92 -7.01 14.64
C PHE A 68 -1.07 -5.53 14.24
N LEU A 69 0.02 -4.88 13.81
CA LEU A 69 0.00 -3.49 13.35
C LEU A 69 -0.90 -3.30 12.13
N ILE A 70 -0.85 -4.23 11.17
CA ILE A 70 -1.73 -4.17 9.98
C ILE A 70 -3.19 -4.31 10.39
N LEU A 71 -3.54 -5.26 11.27
CA LEU A 71 -4.93 -5.47 11.70
C LEU A 71 -5.48 -4.25 12.46
N ILE A 72 -4.71 -3.70 13.40
CA ILE A 72 -5.11 -2.48 14.12
C ILE A 72 -5.30 -1.32 13.15
N THR A 73 -4.33 -1.08 12.27
CA THR A 73 -4.40 0.03 11.32
C THR A 73 -5.60 -0.13 10.38
N TYR A 74 -5.91 -1.35 9.91
CA TYR A 74 -7.12 -1.61 9.14
C TYR A 74 -8.41 -1.33 9.92
N THR A 75 -8.47 -1.75 11.17
CA THR A 75 -9.65 -1.52 12.01
C THR A 75 -9.90 -0.02 12.18
N ILE A 76 -8.85 0.75 12.49
CA ILE A 76 -8.95 2.21 12.65
C ILE A 76 -9.29 2.86 11.30
N TYR A 77 -8.61 2.50 10.22
CA TYR A 77 -8.84 3.00 8.86
C TYR A 77 -10.29 2.78 8.41
N ASN A 78 -10.85 1.62 8.69
CA ASN A 78 -12.21 1.28 8.31
C ASN A 78 -13.28 2.06 9.10
N ASN A 79 -12.99 2.45 10.34
CA ASN A 79 -13.91 3.22 11.18
C ASN A 79 -13.85 4.74 10.94
N ILE A 80 -12.73 5.24 10.44
CA ILE A 80 -12.53 6.68 10.20
C ILE A 80 -12.82 7.00 8.73
N ARG A 81 -13.70 7.98 8.45
CA ARG A 81 -14.13 8.38 7.10
C ARG A 81 -13.81 9.83 6.74
N ASN A 82 -13.06 10.54 7.59
CA ASN A 82 -12.67 11.93 7.40
C ASN A 82 -11.24 12.06 6.80
N ASN A 83 -10.68 13.26 6.82
CA ASN A 83 -9.33 13.53 6.30
C ASN A 83 -8.21 12.75 7.00
N PHE A 84 -8.42 12.29 8.27
CA PHE A 84 -7.48 11.38 8.96
C PHE A 84 -7.31 10.02 8.27
N ASN A 85 -8.16 9.71 7.31
CA ASN A 85 -7.99 8.52 6.48
C ASN A 85 -6.74 8.59 5.59
N LEU A 86 -6.21 9.78 5.29
CA LEU A 86 -4.98 9.93 4.50
C LEU A 86 -3.75 9.40 5.21
N PRO A 87 -3.38 9.87 6.42
CA PRO A 87 -2.26 9.32 7.15
C PRO A 87 -2.44 7.85 7.52
N LEU A 88 -3.67 7.41 7.84
CA LEU A 88 -3.95 6.00 8.11
C LEU A 88 -3.74 5.13 6.86
N TYR A 89 -4.14 5.60 5.68
CA TYR A 89 -3.86 4.91 4.42
C TYR A 89 -2.35 4.81 4.17
N SER A 90 -1.62 5.90 4.40
CA SER A 90 -0.17 5.92 4.28
C SER A 90 0.51 4.89 5.19
N LEU A 91 0.12 4.86 6.47
CA LEU A 91 0.60 3.86 7.43
C LEU A 91 0.23 2.43 7.04
N LEU A 92 -1.00 2.22 6.57
CA LEU A 92 -1.47 0.91 6.14
C LEU A 92 -0.65 0.37 4.97
N VAL A 93 -0.39 1.20 3.95
CA VAL A 93 0.46 0.85 2.81
C VAL A 93 1.89 0.56 3.29
N TYR A 94 2.41 1.41 4.19
CA TYR A 94 3.75 1.25 4.72
C TYR A 94 3.93 -0.05 5.52
N PHE A 95 3.02 -0.34 6.45
CA PHE A 95 3.06 -1.57 7.23
C PHE A 95 2.88 -2.82 6.37
N ARG A 96 1.99 -2.76 5.39
CA ARG A 96 1.71 -3.90 4.51
C ARG A 96 2.94 -4.35 3.72
N TYR A 97 3.78 -3.43 3.26
CA TYR A 97 4.87 -3.76 2.35
C TYR A 97 6.24 -3.76 3.01
N PHE A 98 6.46 -2.97 4.06
CA PHE A 98 7.81 -2.69 4.53
C PHE A 98 8.07 -2.97 6.00
N ILE A 99 7.03 -3.15 6.84
CA ILE A 99 7.22 -3.27 8.29
C ILE A 99 8.15 -4.42 8.69
N ILE A 100 8.07 -5.56 8.02
CA ILE A 100 8.93 -6.71 8.32
C ILE A 100 10.40 -6.35 8.10
N PHE A 101 10.73 -5.71 6.97
CA PHE A 101 12.10 -5.28 6.67
C PHE A 101 12.63 -4.29 7.70
N ILE A 102 11.78 -3.35 8.13
CA ILE A 102 12.15 -2.33 9.12
C ILE A 102 12.41 -2.96 10.49
N LEU A 103 11.59 -3.92 10.89
CA LEU A 103 11.77 -4.64 12.16
C LEU A 103 13.03 -5.52 12.19
N ILE A 104 13.45 -6.02 11.02
CA ILE A 104 14.69 -6.80 10.90
C ILE A 104 15.92 -5.89 10.91
N GLU A 105 15.93 -4.89 10.03
CA GLU A 105 17.08 -4.01 9.82
C GLU A 105 17.25 -2.93 10.88
N LYS A 106 16.14 -2.57 11.58
CA LYS A 106 16.11 -1.55 12.66
C LYS A 106 16.73 -0.20 12.27
N SER A 107 16.69 0.15 10.99
CA SER A 107 17.26 1.36 10.43
C SER A 107 16.18 2.40 10.11
N LEU A 108 16.26 3.58 10.74
CA LEU A 108 15.37 4.71 10.47
C LEU A 108 15.59 5.29 9.06
N ILE A 109 16.83 5.27 8.58
CA ILE A 109 17.18 5.77 7.23
C ILE A 109 16.52 4.88 6.17
N LEU A 110 16.65 3.57 6.31
CA LEU A 110 15.98 2.62 5.44
C LEU A 110 14.45 2.79 5.50
N ALA A 111 13.91 2.93 6.70
CA ALA A 111 12.47 3.17 6.91
C ALA A 111 11.98 4.40 6.13
N PHE A 112 12.73 5.49 6.19
CA PHE A 112 12.42 6.73 5.46
C PHE A 112 12.50 6.55 3.93
N PHE A 113 13.55 5.91 3.42
CA PHE A 113 13.69 5.66 1.99
C PHE A 113 12.56 4.76 1.45
N LEU A 114 12.23 3.68 2.15
CA LEU A 114 11.12 2.81 1.77
C LEU A 114 9.76 3.53 1.82
N TYR A 115 9.58 4.45 2.76
CA TYR A 115 8.39 5.30 2.82
C TYR A 115 8.26 6.17 1.57
N LEU A 116 9.34 6.82 1.14
CA LEU A 116 9.35 7.64 -0.08
C LEU A 116 9.10 6.80 -1.34
N ILE A 117 9.66 5.59 -1.43
CA ILE A 117 9.56 4.76 -2.64
C ILE A 117 8.12 4.43 -3.01
N TYR A 118 7.26 4.08 -2.07
CA TYR A 118 5.91 3.65 -2.43
C TYR A 118 4.78 4.26 -1.59
N PRO A 119 4.78 4.21 -0.26
CA PRO A 119 3.67 4.71 0.55
C PRO A 119 3.34 6.18 0.31
N PHE A 120 4.36 7.02 0.19
CA PHE A 120 4.17 8.45 -0.05
C PHE A 120 3.52 8.72 -1.42
N CYS A 121 4.03 8.10 -2.49
CA CYS A 121 3.43 8.22 -3.83
C CYS A 121 1.97 7.74 -3.85
N ALA A 122 1.70 6.57 -3.26
CA ALA A 122 0.36 6.01 -3.15
C ALA A 122 -0.59 6.92 -2.34
N THR A 123 -0.07 7.58 -1.30
CA THR A 123 -0.84 8.53 -0.48
C THR A 123 -1.19 9.80 -1.26
N LEU A 124 -0.26 10.32 -2.06
CA LEU A 124 -0.53 11.46 -2.94
C LEU A 124 -1.65 11.13 -3.94
N GLU A 125 -1.61 9.96 -4.56
CA GLU A 125 -2.69 9.51 -5.44
C GLU A 125 -4.03 9.33 -4.70
N PHE A 126 -3.98 8.73 -3.51
CA PHE A 126 -5.18 8.54 -2.71
C PHE A 126 -5.82 9.87 -2.29
N SER A 127 -5.01 10.91 -2.06
CA SER A 127 -5.46 12.25 -1.70
C SER A 127 -6.25 12.97 -2.79
N THR A 128 -6.14 12.52 -4.05
CA THR A 128 -6.90 13.10 -5.18
C THR A 128 -8.38 12.69 -5.22
N LYS A 129 -8.78 11.70 -4.40
CA LYS A 129 -10.18 11.25 -4.38
C LYS A 129 -11.11 12.36 -3.91
N LYS A 130 -12.28 12.50 -4.57
CA LYS A 130 -13.29 13.56 -4.34
C LYS A 130 -13.72 13.73 -2.88
N ARG A 131 -13.65 12.68 -2.08
CA ARG A 131 -14.01 12.70 -0.66
C ARG A 131 -13.06 13.54 0.22
N PHE A 132 -11.86 13.85 -0.27
CA PHE A 132 -10.88 14.62 0.47
C PHE A 132 -10.82 16.08 -0.02
N LYS A 133 -10.66 17.02 0.90
CA LYS A 133 -10.48 18.44 0.57
C LYS A 133 -9.23 18.69 -0.28
N THR A 134 -8.21 17.84 -0.13
CA THR A 134 -6.97 17.86 -0.92
C THR A 134 -7.18 17.59 -2.40
N SER A 135 -8.27 16.94 -2.80
CA SER A 135 -8.62 16.74 -4.21
C SER A 135 -8.81 18.04 -4.99
N TYR A 136 -9.08 19.14 -4.30
CA TYR A 136 -9.19 20.46 -4.92
C TYR A 136 -7.85 20.95 -5.46
N PHE A 137 -6.76 20.68 -4.73
CA PHE A 137 -5.40 21.13 -5.08
C PHE A 137 -4.64 20.11 -5.93
N MET A 138 -4.91 18.81 -5.74
CA MET A 138 -4.18 17.73 -6.39
C MET A 138 -5.03 17.07 -7.48
N LYS A 139 -4.94 17.58 -8.70
CA LYS A 139 -5.61 17.03 -9.89
C LYS A 139 -4.56 16.50 -10.87
N PHE A 140 -4.40 15.19 -10.93
CA PHE A 140 -3.53 14.57 -11.93
C PHE A 140 -4.37 14.13 -13.14
N LYS A 141 -4.05 14.67 -14.32
CA LYS A 141 -4.69 14.24 -15.58
C LYS A 141 -4.34 12.80 -15.95
N ASN A 142 -3.12 12.39 -15.61
CA ASN A 142 -2.61 11.03 -15.88
C ASN A 142 -1.72 10.58 -14.72
N PHE A 143 -2.14 9.51 -14.02
CA PHE A 143 -1.40 8.98 -12.87
C PHE A 143 -0.06 8.33 -13.27
N ASP A 144 0.05 7.71 -14.44
CA ASP A 144 1.31 7.08 -14.85
C ASP A 144 2.36 8.13 -15.20
N ARG A 145 1.95 9.27 -15.81
CA ARG A 145 2.83 10.41 -16.00
C ARG A 145 3.29 11.01 -14.67
N PHE A 146 2.37 11.17 -13.72
CA PHE A 146 2.70 11.65 -12.37
C PHE A 146 3.70 10.73 -11.68
N ARG A 147 3.47 9.41 -11.70
CA ARG A 147 4.37 8.41 -11.11
C ARG A 147 5.75 8.43 -11.74
N SER A 148 5.83 8.49 -13.07
CA SER A 148 7.10 8.57 -13.80
C SER A 148 7.89 9.81 -13.39
N PHE A 149 7.24 10.97 -13.32
CA PHE A 149 7.87 12.20 -12.86
C PHE A 149 8.30 12.14 -11.39
N TYR A 150 7.47 11.58 -10.52
CA TYR A 150 7.78 11.39 -9.10
C TYR A 150 9.04 10.54 -8.90
N TYR A 151 9.13 9.38 -9.57
CA TYR A 151 10.30 8.52 -9.44
C TYR A 151 11.55 9.09 -10.12
N PHE A 152 11.40 9.90 -11.15
CA PHE A 152 12.51 10.67 -11.72
C PHE A 152 13.09 11.66 -10.69
N LEU A 153 12.23 12.40 -9.97
CA LEU A 153 12.68 13.29 -8.91
C LEU A 153 13.34 12.54 -7.75
N LEU A 154 12.80 11.37 -7.36
CA LEU A 154 13.44 10.54 -6.35
C LEU A 154 14.81 10.04 -6.78
N LEU A 155 14.98 9.69 -8.06
CA LEU A 155 16.27 9.28 -8.61
C LEU A 155 17.29 10.41 -8.52
N ILE A 156 16.91 11.63 -8.91
CA ILE A 156 17.77 12.81 -8.77
C ILE A 156 18.17 13.02 -7.31
N LEU A 157 17.21 12.95 -6.38
CA LEU A 157 17.48 13.05 -4.94
C LEU A 157 18.43 11.95 -4.46
N ALA A 158 18.22 10.71 -4.89
CA ALA A 158 19.07 9.59 -4.49
C ALA A 158 20.51 9.75 -4.99
N VAL A 159 20.70 10.18 -6.24
CA VAL A 159 22.01 10.48 -6.81
C VAL A 159 22.67 11.65 -6.08
N PHE A 160 21.92 12.72 -5.75
CA PHE A 160 22.44 13.82 -4.96
C PHE A 160 22.92 13.35 -3.57
N LEU A 161 22.12 12.55 -2.87
CA LEU A 161 22.50 11.98 -1.57
C LEU A 161 23.74 11.09 -1.68
N TYR A 162 23.91 10.35 -2.75
CA TYR A 162 25.08 9.52 -2.98
C TYR A 162 26.39 10.32 -3.04
N PHE A 163 26.37 11.49 -3.70
CA PHE A 163 27.58 12.33 -3.81
C PHE A 163 27.83 13.23 -2.60
N PHE A 164 26.78 13.62 -1.88
CA PHE A 164 26.87 14.62 -0.81
C PHE A 164 26.64 14.07 0.60
N SER A 165 26.35 12.80 0.75
CA SER A 165 26.15 12.18 2.06
C SER A 165 26.77 10.79 2.14
N ASN A 166 27.15 10.39 3.36
CA ASN A 166 27.61 9.02 3.65
C ASN A 166 26.48 8.18 4.28
N LEU A 167 25.24 8.39 3.86
CA LEU A 167 24.10 7.67 4.41
C LEU A 167 24.10 6.20 3.94
N VAL A 168 23.87 5.31 4.89
CA VAL A 168 23.69 3.89 4.61
C VAL A 168 22.42 3.68 3.79
N TYR A 169 22.40 2.67 2.90
CA TYR A 169 21.29 2.32 2.02
C TYR A 169 20.98 3.31 0.87
N VAL A 170 21.84 4.29 0.59
CA VAL A 170 21.64 5.20 -0.55
C VAL A 170 21.70 4.43 -1.86
N ASP A 171 22.60 3.45 -1.98
CA ASP A 171 22.69 2.59 -3.16
C ASP A 171 21.37 1.85 -3.42
N LEU A 172 20.78 1.25 -2.37
CA LEU A 172 19.47 0.62 -2.47
C LEU A 172 18.39 1.62 -2.91
N PHE A 173 18.44 2.85 -2.39
CA PHE A 173 17.49 3.90 -2.76
C PHE A 173 17.64 4.32 -4.23
N ILE A 174 18.87 4.38 -4.77
CA ILE A 174 19.14 4.60 -6.21
C ILE A 174 18.52 3.47 -7.02
N TYR A 175 18.85 2.19 -6.70
CA TYR A 175 18.33 1.04 -7.45
C TYR A 175 16.81 0.99 -7.47
N LEU A 176 16.16 1.19 -6.34
CA LEU A 176 14.70 1.18 -6.26
C LEU A 176 14.09 2.35 -7.03
N SER A 177 14.63 3.56 -6.89
CA SER A 177 14.13 4.74 -7.59
C SER A 177 14.27 4.59 -9.10
N PHE A 178 15.40 4.06 -9.58
CA PHE A 178 15.65 3.78 -10.98
C PHE A 178 14.70 2.70 -11.52
N TYR A 179 14.56 1.58 -10.80
CA TYR A 179 13.65 0.50 -11.18
C TYR A 179 12.22 1.01 -11.36
N PHE A 180 11.69 1.71 -10.35
CA PHE A 180 10.32 2.23 -10.42
C PHE A 180 10.18 3.32 -11.48
N PHE A 181 11.20 4.15 -11.70
CA PHE A 181 11.20 5.14 -12.78
C PHE A 181 11.03 4.46 -14.15
N ILE A 182 11.89 3.49 -14.47
CA ILE A 182 11.82 2.77 -15.74
C ILE A 182 10.49 2.03 -15.89
N TYR A 183 10.08 1.30 -14.85
CA TYR A 183 8.80 0.58 -14.86
C TYR A 183 7.60 1.51 -15.15
N ARG A 184 7.54 2.67 -14.50
CA ARG A 184 6.44 3.63 -14.68
C ARG A 184 6.53 4.39 -15.99
N LEU A 185 7.72 4.66 -16.46
CA LEU A 185 7.93 5.26 -17.78
C LEU A 185 7.43 4.30 -18.89
N LEU A 186 7.80 3.04 -18.82
CA LEU A 186 7.33 2.02 -19.78
C LEU A 186 5.80 1.85 -19.68
N SER A 187 5.25 1.81 -18.47
CA SER A 187 3.78 1.77 -18.27
C SER A 187 3.10 2.99 -18.90
N TYR A 188 3.67 4.19 -18.74
CA TYR A 188 3.14 5.41 -19.34
C TYR A 188 3.19 5.36 -20.87
N VAL A 189 4.30 4.93 -21.45
CA VAL A 189 4.51 4.93 -22.92
C VAL A 189 3.66 3.86 -23.61
N PHE A 190 3.63 2.63 -23.05
CA PHE A 190 3.03 1.47 -23.72
C PHE A 190 1.61 1.14 -23.27
N LEU A 191 1.28 1.29 -21.99
CA LEU A 191 0.02 0.81 -21.44
C LEU A 191 -1.02 1.92 -21.27
N SER A 192 -0.64 3.18 -21.10
CA SER A 192 -1.61 4.27 -20.89
C SER A 192 -2.55 4.51 -22.07
N LYS A 193 -2.10 4.16 -23.27
CA LYS A 193 -2.90 4.27 -24.50
C LYS A 193 -3.88 3.09 -24.69
N LEU A 194 -3.59 1.93 -24.11
CA LEU A 194 -4.36 0.70 -24.32
C LEU A 194 -5.47 0.50 -23.27
N ILE A 195 -5.22 0.91 -22.02
CA ILE A 195 -6.08 0.53 -20.88
C ILE A 195 -7.07 1.62 -20.48
N ARG A 196 -6.83 2.88 -20.84
CA ARG A 196 -7.63 4.01 -20.35
C ARG A 196 -8.36 4.81 -21.42
N SER A 197 -8.47 4.28 -22.63
CA SER A 197 -9.33 4.85 -23.66
C SER A 197 -10.83 4.49 -23.48
N GLU A 198 -11.15 3.67 -22.47
CA GLU A 198 -12.50 3.14 -22.21
C GLU A 198 -13.14 3.66 -20.91
N GLU A 199 -12.52 4.62 -20.20
CA GLU A 199 -13.09 5.35 -19.06
C GLU A 199 -13.29 6.84 -19.43
#